data_8c2be29b191ac24c685f5f32c5b01ea3
#
_entry.id   8c2be29b191ac24c685f5f32c5b01ea3
#
_cell.length_a   1.000
_cell.length_b   1.000
_cell.length_c   1.000
_cell.angle_alpha   90.00
_cell.angle_beta   90.00
_cell.angle_gamma   90.00
#
_symmetry.space_group_name_H-M   'P 1'
#
loop_
_entity.id
_entity.type
_entity.pdbx_description
1 polymer ?
#
loop_
_entity_poly.entity_id
_entity_poly.type
_entity_poly.pdbx_seq_one_letter_code
_entity_poly.pdbx_strand_id
1 'polypeptide(L)'
;MEKILLIDGNSMLFRGYYATCYTRMMKTSSGIPTNAVFAFSTMMDKAIKKIEPKYVVVAFDKGKKTFRHDLYEDYKGGRKAAPEDLVPQFSLVREFLKAYNIPYIEEENIEADDIIGSLAKKYPDHEVNILTSDRDLLQVIDTTTSVYLMKKGITDMQLVDEETLKEEFHLRPLQIIDLKGLMGDSADNIKGVMGIGEKTALKLLEDYQSIEKIYENIDHIKGKLKEKLLLDKESAFLSKQLATIKTDVSIPLSLEDFLFQPNYETLLKFYHQYEMRHLAASIDVTDASEITYQVVKKVSKDLLHAYAILDFQRDYFDYFNPNVYGLSIYFNGKIEYIALEDLKQDEETLAFLMSEKEKVVYDVKALYHLMDGIHVPIHGFLYDVMIACFLNDTSLTDYEKMITHYDLKEEFTLKDLFGLESKPKLPDAEVLAKHSANRIKNIATVYHIVKSEIQEKEMEQLLLEVELPLAHVLYK
;
A
#
# COMPACT_ATOMS: atom_id res chain seq x y z
N MET A 1 24.02 2.65 -0.75
CA MET A 1 24.00 1.23 -0.29
C MET A 1 22.77 0.58 -0.91
N GLU A 2 22.86 -0.73 -1.20
CA GLU A 2 21.68 -1.48 -1.65
C GLU A 2 20.71 -1.65 -0.47
N LYS A 3 19.40 -1.65 -0.77
CA LYS A 3 18.36 -1.65 0.27
C LYS A 3 17.77 -3.04 0.47
N ILE A 4 17.61 -3.42 1.73
CA ILE A 4 16.92 -4.64 2.16
C ILE A 4 15.65 -4.23 2.89
N LEU A 5 14.53 -4.86 2.57
CA LEU A 5 13.26 -4.75 3.30
C LEU A 5 12.98 -6.06 4.04
N LEU A 6 12.98 -5.97 5.37
CA LEU A 6 12.59 -7.04 6.28
C LEU A 6 11.17 -6.77 6.79
N ILE A 7 10.27 -7.74 6.67
CA ILE A 7 8.86 -7.56 7.04
C ILE A 7 8.50 -8.51 8.18
N ASP A 8 7.95 -7.95 9.25
CA ASP A 8 7.35 -8.70 10.34
C ASP A 8 5.96 -9.20 9.92
N GLY A 9 5.91 -10.45 9.46
CA GLY A 9 4.73 -11.04 8.86
C GLY A 9 3.54 -11.17 9.80
N ASN A 10 3.78 -11.60 11.03
CA ASN A 10 2.71 -11.77 12.01
C ASN A 10 2.15 -10.42 12.45
N SER A 11 3.00 -9.47 12.81
CA SER A 11 2.59 -8.13 13.22
C SER A 11 1.76 -7.45 12.12
N MET A 12 2.23 -7.54 10.87
CA MET A 12 1.53 -6.94 9.73
C MET A 12 0.20 -7.61 9.43
N LEU A 13 0.12 -8.95 9.54
CA LEU A 13 -1.13 -9.69 9.29
C LEU A 13 -2.19 -9.39 10.37
N PHE A 14 -1.80 -9.40 11.65
CA PHE A 14 -2.69 -9.02 12.76
C PHE A 14 -3.16 -7.58 12.61
N ARG A 15 -2.26 -6.67 12.30
CA ARG A 15 -2.60 -5.27 12.06
C ARG A 15 -3.60 -5.11 10.93
N GLY A 16 -3.35 -5.77 9.81
CA GLY A 16 -4.26 -5.77 8.66
C GLY A 16 -5.65 -6.26 9.03
N TYR A 17 -5.73 -7.34 9.78
CA TYR A 17 -6.99 -7.87 10.28
C TYR A 17 -7.74 -6.85 11.14
N TYR A 18 -7.13 -6.33 12.20
CA TYR A 18 -7.81 -5.42 13.11
C TYR A 18 -8.12 -4.04 12.50
N ALA A 19 -7.39 -3.62 11.49
CA ALA A 19 -7.70 -2.38 10.76
C ALA A 19 -8.94 -2.51 9.85
N THR A 20 -9.31 -3.74 9.45
CA THR A 20 -10.36 -3.99 8.45
C THR A 20 -11.58 -4.75 8.97
N CYS A 21 -11.46 -5.54 10.04
CA CYS A 21 -12.54 -6.41 10.52
C CYS A 21 -13.77 -5.66 11.06
N TYR A 22 -13.63 -4.41 11.48
CA TYR A 22 -14.75 -3.63 12.05
C TYR A 22 -15.52 -2.81 11.02
N THR A 23 -14.97 -2.58 9.83
CA THR A 23 -15.62 -1.79 8.78
C THR A 23 -16.43 -2.69 7.85
N ARG A 24 -15.76 -3.64 7.21
CA ARG A 24 -16.40 -4.67 6.37
C ARG A 24 -15.46 -5.87 6.28
N MET A 25 -15.94 -7.02 6.75
CA MET A 25 -15.21 -8.27 6.57
C MET A 25 -15.23 -8.66 5.08
N MET A 26 -14.07 -8.58 4.43
CA MET A 26 -13.90 -9.02 3.04
C MET A 26 -13.83 -10.55 3.00
N LYS A 27 -14.68 -11.17 2.20
CA LYS A 27 -14.73 -12.62 1.97
C LYS A 27 -14.95 -12.90 0.49
N THR A 28 -14.41 -14.00 0.01
CA THR A 28 -14.77 -14.52 -1.32
C THR A 28 -16.24 -14.94 -1.37
N SER A 29 -16.77 -15.13 -2.57
CA SER A 29 -18.11 -15.69 -2.78
C SER A 29 -18.30 -17.07 -2.14
N SER A 30 -17.20 -17.84 -1.94
CA SER A 30 -17.17 -19.10 -1.21
C SER A 30 -17.04 -18.95 0.31
N GLY A 31 -16.96 -17.72 0.83
CA GLY A 31 -16.90 -17.40 2.26
C GLY A 31 -15.50 -17.38 2.89
N ILE A 32 -14.43 -17.48 2.10
CA ILE A 32 -13.04 -17.41 2.60
C ILE A 32 -12.72 -15.96 2.98
N PRO A 33 -12.32 -15.67 4.25
CA PRO A 33 -11.95 -14.33 4.66
C PRO A 33 -10.61 -13.91 4.02
N THR A 34 -10.54 -12.69 3.51
CA THR A 34 -9.39 -12.16 2.75
C THR A 34 -8.90 -10.79 3.24
N ASN A 35 -9.62 -10.16 4.17
CA ASN A 35 -9.36 -8.80 4.64
C ASN A 35 -7.94 -8.58 5.20
N ALA A 36 -7.40 -9.54 5.96
CA ALA A 36 -6.06 -9.40 6.53
C ALA A 36 -4.97 -9.50 5.46
N VAL A 37 -5.12 -10.43 4.49
CA VAL A 37 -4.16 -10.57 3.38
C VAL A 37 -4.25 -9.38 2.42
N PHE A 38 -5.45 -8.86 2.15
CA PHE A 38 -5.64 -7.62 1.39
C PHE A 38 -4.88 -6.45 2.02
N ALA A 39 -5.07 -6.24 3.33
CA ALA A 39 -4.39 -5.18 4.05
C ALA A 39 -2.87 -5.39 4.13
N PHE A 40 -2.44 -6.65 4.33
CA PHE A 40 -1.02 -7.03 4.32
C PHE A 40 -0.35 -6.67 2.98
N SER A 41 -0.97 -7.08 1.86
CA SER A 41 -0.49 -6.75 0.52
C SER A 41 -0.39 -5.23 0.32
N THR A 42 -1.43 -4.50 0.69
CA THR A 42 -1.46 -3.03 0.56
C THR A 42 -0.33 -2.35 1.35
N MET A 43 -0.09 -2.78 2.59
CA MET A 43 0.99 -2.23 3.43
C MET A 43 2.37 -2.56 2.86
N MET A 44 2.56 -3.80 2.40
CA MET A 44 3.81 -4.27 1.81
C MET A 44 4.13 -3.54 0.51
N ASP A 45 3.16 -3.43 -0.40
CA ASP A 45 3.34 -2.74 -1.69
C ASP A 45 3.67 -1.26 -1.48
N LYS A 46 3.03 -0.62 -0.49
CA LYS A 46 3.35 0.76 -0.13
C LYS A 46 4.78 0.91 0.40
N ALA A 47 5.24 -0.03 1.22
CA ALA A 47 6.61 -0.04 1.71
C ALA A 47 7.61 -0.30 0.58
N ILE A 48 7.34 -1.25 -0.32
CA ILE A 48 8.17 -1.55 -1.49
C ILE A 48 8.29 -0.30 -2.39
N LYS A 49 7.18 0.35 -2.72
CA LYS A 49 7.16 1.58 -3.53
C LYS A 49 7.93 2.74 -2.87
N LYS A 50 7.84 2.88 -1.54
CA LYS A 50 8.49 3.97 -0.81
C LYS A 50 9.99 3.74 -0.61
N ILE A 51 10.39 2.50 -0.34
CA ILE A 51 11.77 2.12 -0.01
C ILE A 51 12.56 1.79 -1.27
N GLU A 52 11.92 1.22 -2.29
CA GLU A 52 12.55 0.69 -3.51
C GLU A 52 13.67 -0.32 -3.18
N PRO A 53 13.34 -1.40 -2.42
CA PRO A 53 14.34 -2.36 -1.98
C PRO A 53 14.80 -3.26 -3.12
N LYS A 54 16.08 -3.63 -3.09
CA LYS A 54 16.62 -4.66 -3.96
C LYS A 54 16.35 -6.07 -3.45
N TYR A 55 16.26 -6.22 -2.13
CA TYR A 55 16.02 -7.49 -1.44
C TYR A 55 14.83 -7.38 -0.51
N VAL A 56 13.95 -8.38 -0.52
CA VAL A 56 12.75 -8.43 0.31
C VAL A 56 12.60 -9.81 0.93
N VAL A 57 12.33 -9.86 2.23
CA VAL A 57 12.01 -11.11 2.93
C VAL A 57 11.02 -10.85 4.06
N VAL A 58 10.14 -11.81 4.29
CA VAL A 58 9.15 -11.77 5.37
C VAL A 58 9.51 -12.80 6.42
N ALA A 59 9.48 -12.44 7.70
CA ALA A 59 9.66 -13.36 8.81
C ALA A 59 8.32 -13.66 9.50
N PHE A 60 8.09 -14.93 9.84
CA PHE A 60 6.93 -15.37 10.61
C PHE A 60 7.33 -16.17 11.83
N ASP A 61 6.50 -16.14 12.87
CA ASP A 61 6.60 -17.08 13.97
C ASP A 61 6.16 -18.49 13.53
N LYS A 62 6.95 -19.50 13.91
CA LYS A 62 6.61 -20.89 13.70
C LYS A 62 6.16 -21.53 15.02
N GLY A 63 4.86 -21.62 15.20
CA GLY A 63 4.28 -22.20 16.41
C GLY A 63 4.15 -21.22 17.57
N LYS A 64 3.90 -21.77 18.77
CA LYS A 64 3.63 -20.97 19.98
C LYS A 64 4.77 -20.99 21.00
N LYS A 65 5.58 -22.05 21.00
CA LYS A 65 6.64 -22.25 21.99
C LYS A 65 7.98 -21.75 21.42
N THR A 66 8.67 -20.91 22.17
CA THR A 66 9.99 -20.39 21.83
C THR A 66 10.94 -20.57 23.03
N PHE A 67 12.26 -20.36 22.84
CA PHE A 67 13.23 -20.42 23.91
C PHE A 67 12.89 -19.51 25.10
N ARG A 68 12.07 -18.45 24.90
CA ARG A 68 11.63 -17.56 25.98
C ARG A 68 10.69 -18.28 26.97
N HIS A 69 9.95 -19.29 26.52
CA HIS A 69 9.13 -20.11 27.41
C HIS A 69 9.96 -21.05 28.30
N ASP A 70 11.17 -21.38 27.87
CA ASP A 70 12.10 -22.15 28.71
C ASP A 70 12.70 -21.26 29.84
N LEU A 71 12.80 -19.94 29.61
CA LEU A 71 13.21 -18.95 30.60
C LEU A 71 12.06 -18.53 31.53
N TYR A 72 10.85 -18.45 30.99
CA TYR A 72 9.66 -18.02 31.71
C TYR A 72 8.42 -18.71 31.14
N GLU A 73 7.88 -19.68 31.84
CA GLU A 73 6.77 -20.55 31.37
C GLU A 73 5.52 -19.76 31.00
N ASP A 74 5.23 -18.69 31.73
CA ASP A 74 4.06 -17.82 31.50
C ASP A 74 4.29 -16.76 30.40
N TYR A 75 5.41 -16.77 29.68
CA TYR A 75 5.68 -15.84 28.59
C TYR A 75 4.56 -15.91 27.52
N LYS A 76 3.99 -14.75 27.18
CA LYS A 76 2.82 -14.63 26.28
C LYS A 76 1.56 -15.42 26.75
N GLY A 77 1.54 -15.87 28.01
CA GLY A 77 0.46 -16.72 28.56
C GLY A 77 -0.92 -16.06 28.61
N GLY A 78 -1.01 -14.74 28.56
CA GLY A 78 -2.27 -13.98 28.50
C GLY A 78 -2.83 -13.71 27.11
N ARG A 79 -2.12 -14.08 26.06
CA ARG A 79 -2.55 -13.81 24.67
C ARG A 79 -3.80 -14.62 24.32
N LYS A 80 -4.82 -13.91 23.81
CA LYS A 80 -6.04 -14.55 23.29
C LYS A 80 -5.74 -15.33 22.01
N ALA A 81 -6.52 -16.37 21.75
CA ALA A 81 -6.47 -17.07 20.47
C ALA A 81 -6.75 -16.09 19.30
N ALA A 82 -6.15 -16.37 18.15
CA ALA A 82 -6.45 -15.58 16.95
C ALA A 82 -7.94 -15.70 16.60
N PRO A 83 -8.57 -14.62 16.12
CA PRO A 83 -9.95 -14.66 15.65
C PRO A 83 -10.17 -15.76 14.61
N GLU A 84 -11.33 -16.40 14.61
CA GLU A 84 -11.66 -17.52 13.70
C GLU A 84 -11.49 -17.13 12.22
N ASP A 85 -11.90 -15.90 11.84
CA ASP A 85 -11.75 -15.39 10.48
C ASP A 85 -10.28 -15.05 10.11
N LEU A 86 -9.38 -14.92 11.09
CA LEU A 86 -7.95 -14.68 10.84
C LEU A 86 -7.20 -16.00 10.63
N VAL A 87 -7.62 -17.08 11.27
CA VAL A 87 -6.90 -18.38 11.23
C VAL A 87 -6.60 -18.85 9.81
N PRO A 88 -7.56 -18.91 8.87
CA PRO A 88 -7.28 -19.35 7.49
C PRO A 88 -6.35 -18.38 6.74
N GLN A 89 -6.28 -17.13 7.16
CA GLN A 89 -5.47 -16.12 6.48
C GLN A 89 -3.97 -16.26 6.78
N PHE A 90 -3.57 -17.01 7.82
CA PHE A 90 -2.15 -17.36 8.02
C PHE A 90 -1.60 -18.25 6.89
N SER A 91 -2.39 -19.19 6.40
CA SER A 91 -2.00 -19.99 5.22
C SER A 91 -2.07 -19.15 3.95
N LEU A 92 -3.14 -18.37 3.82
CA LEU A 92 -3.40 -17.56 2.65
C LEU A 92 -2.30 -16.50 2.39
N VAL A 93 -1.75 -15.87 3.45
CA VAL A 93 -0.65 -14.91 3.27
C VAL A 93 0.62 -15.59 2.76
N ARG A 94 0.89 -16.84 3.13
CA ARG A 94 2.03 -17.60 2.60
C ARG A 94 1.82 -17.98 1.14
N GLU A 95 0.61 -18.33 0.73
CA GLU A 95 0.24 -18.54 -0.68
C GLU A 95 0.42 -17.24 -1.48
N PHE A 96 -0.01 -16.11 -0.93
CA PHE A 96 0.20 -14.79 -1.51
C PHE A 96 1.68 -14.49 -1.74
N LEU A 97 2.53 -14.69 -0.74
CA LEU A 97 3.98 -14.44 -0.86
C LEU A 97 4.62 -15.35 -1.92
N LYS A 98 4.21 -16.63 -1.98
CA LYS A 98 4.66 -17.54 -3.04
C LYS A 98 4.22 -17.07 -4.42
N ALA A 99 2.97 -16.62 -4.56
CA ALA A 99 2.46 -16.10 -5.82
C ALA A 99 3.17 -14.82 -6.24
N TYR A 100 3.58 -13.98 -5.29
CA TYR A 100 4.36 -12.75 -5.53
C TYR A 100 5.85 -13.02 -5.77
N ASN A 101 6.32 -14.25 -5.54
CA ASN A 101 7.73 -14.64 -5.56
C ASN A 101 8.57 -13.92 -4.49
N ILE A 102 7.99 -13.74 -3.29
CA ILE A 102 8.69 -13.17 -2.14
C ILE A 102 9.00 -14.27 -1.14
N PRO A 103 10.27 -14.46 -0.76
CA PRO A 103 10.67 -15.47 0.22
C PRO A 103 10.17 -15.10 1.62
N TYR A 104 9.85 -16.12 2.41
CA TYR A 104 9.58 -15.96 3.83
C TYR A 104 10.36 -16.98 4.66
N ILE A 105 10.63 -16.64 5.90
CA ILE A 105 11.38 -17.44 6.87
C ILE A 105 10.52 -17.68 8.10
N GLU A 106 10.54 -18.91 8.57
CA GLU A 106 9.95 -19.32 9.85
C GLU A 106 10.77 -20.47 10.45
N GLU A 107 11.20 -20.31 11.69
CA GLU A 107 12.08 -21.25 12.38
C GLU A 107 11.46 -21.75 13.69
N GLU A 108 11.70 -23.04 14.00
CA GLU A 108 11.22 -23.60 15.26
C GLU A 108 11.94 -23.00 16.47
N ASN A 109 11.22 -22.74 17.55
CA ASN A 109 11.70 -22.16 18.80
C ASN A 109 12.27 -20.73 18.70
N ILE A 110 12.14 -20.07 17.54
CA ILE A 110 12.61 -18.72 17.26
C ILE A 110 11.41 -17.85 16.88
N GLU A 111 11.41 -16.60 17.32
CA GLU A 111 10.40 -15.62 16.96
C GLU A 111 10.80 -14.85 15.69
N ALA A 112 9.80 -14.30 14.97
CA ALA A 112 10.05 -13.48 13.79
C ALA A 112 10.99 -12.31 14.07
N ASP A 113 10.88 -11.70 15.26
CA ASP A 113 11.73 -10.59 15.70
C ASP A 113 13.21 -10.99 15.79
N ASP A 114 13.49 -12.22 16.26
CA ASP A 114 14.86 -12.75 16.36
C ASP A 114 15.45 -13.02 14.95
N ILE A 115 14.61 -13.48 14.01
CA ILE A 115 15.00 -13.65 12.60
C ILE A 115 15.33 -12.28 12.00
N ILE A 116 14.45 -11.30 12.17
CA ILE A 116 14.61 -9.92 11.65
C ILE A 116 15.85 -9.28 12.24
N GLY A 117 16.03 -9.34 13.58
CA GLY A 117 17.18 -8.78 14.26
C GLY A 117 18.50 -9.40 13.80
N SER A 118 18.50 -10.72 13.56
CA SER A 118 19.69 -11.43 13.06
C SER A 118 20.01 -11.05 11.62
N LEU A 119 18.99 -10.94 10.74
CA LEU A 119 19.19 -10.49 9.36
C LEU A 119 19.68 -9.05 9.30
N ALA A 120 19.14 -8.15 10.12
CA ALA A 120 19.58 -6.76 10.19
C ALA A 120 21.09 -6.65 10.55
N LYS A 121 21.57 -7.48 11.46
CA LYS A 121 22.99 -7.50 11.86
C LYS A 121 23.90 -8.26 10.89
N LYS A 122 23.34 -9.17 10.09
CA LYS A 122 24.11 -9.98 9.12
C LYS A 122 24.61 -9.16 7.94
N TYR A 123 23.95 -8.05 7.59
CA TYR A 123 24.23 -7.27 6.39
C TYR A 123 24.59 -5.80 6.71
N PRO A 124 25.72 -5.54 7.43
CA PRO A 124 26.08 -4.19 7.89
C PRO A 124 26.44 -3.21 6.76
N ASP A 125 26.75 -3.73 5.56
CA ASP A 125 27.09 -2.91 4.38
C ASP A 125 25.84 -2.53 3.54
N HIS A 126 24.62 -2.83 4.02
CA HIS A 126 23.37 -2.56 3.35
C HIS A 126 22.52 -1.59 4.18
N GLU A 127 21.63 -0.87 3.51
CA GLU A 127 20.57 -0.11 4.17
C GLU A 127 19.41 -1.06 4.51
N VAL A 128 19.25 -1.39 5.78
CA VAL A 128 18.21 -2.31 6.24
C VAL A 128 16.98 -1.52 6.71
N ASN A 129 15.83 -1.83 6.12
CA ASN A 129 14.55 -1.22 6.43
C ASN A 129 13.61 -2.29 6.97
N ILE A 130 13.09 -2.12 8.17
CA ILE A 130 12.20 -3.09 8.82
C ILE A 130 10.77 -2.54 8.82
N LEU A 131 9.81 -3.30 8.27
CA LEU A 131 8.39 -2.96 8.31
C LEU A 131 7.69 -3.75 9.41
N THR A 132 7.18 -3.06 10.42
CA THR A 132 6.47 -3.66 11.55
C THR A 132 5.46 -2.71 12.18
N SER A 133 4.56 -3.22 13.03
CA SER A 133 3.78 -2.43 13.97
C SER A 133 4.24 -2.61 15.42
N ASP A 134 5.28 -3.43 15.64
CA ASP A 134 5.83 -3.70 16.95
C ASP A 134 6.99 -2.76 17.27
N ARG A 135 6.93 -2.14 18.45
CA ARG A 135 7.99 -1.24 18.94
C ARG A 135 9.22 -1.97 19.46
N ASP A 136 9.14 -3.28 19.65
CA ASP A 136 10.26 -4.05 20.15
C ASP A 136 11.40 -4.08 19.15
N LEU A 137 11.09 -4.08 17.86
CA LEU A 137 12.07 -4.00 16.78
C LEU A 137 12.81 -2.65 16.73
N LEU A 138 12.39 -1.62 17.46
CA LEU A 138 13.15 -0.37 17.58
C LEU A 138 14.51 -0.56 18.30
N GLN A 139 14.68 -1.66 19.05
CA GLN A 139 15.94 -1.98 19.70
C GLN A 139 17.07 -2.37 18.73
N VAL A 140 16.74 -2.75 17.50
CA VAL A 140 17.74 -3.19 16.50
C VAL A 140 18.21 -2.06 15.58
N ILE A 141 17.64 -0.86 15.74
CA ILE A 141 18.05 0.35 14.98
C ILE A 141 19.53 0.64 15.23
N ASP A 142 20.24 1.00 14.16
CA ASP A 142 21.60 1.49 14.18
C ASP A 142 21.86 2.39 12.94
N THR A 143 23.13 2.68 12.68
CA THR A 143 23.51 3.59 11.57
C THR A 143 23.09 3.12 10.17
N THR A 144 22.77 1.83 9.99
CA THR A 144 22.37 1.22 8.70
C THR A 144 20.97 0.61 8.75
N THR A 145 20.39 0.48 9.93
CA THR A 145 19.08 -0.15 10.16
C THR A 145 18.06 0.86 10.66
N SER A 146 16.95 0.98 9.96
CA SER A 146 15.81 1.83 10.31
C SER A 146 14.50 1.01 10.35
N VAL A 147 13.51 1.51 11.08
CA VAL A 147 12.19 0.86 11.21
C VAL A 147 11.10 1.73 10.61
N TYR A 148 10.33 1.19 9.69
CA TYR A 148 9.06 1.74 9.22
C TYR A 148 7.95 1.22 10.14
N LEU A 149 7.62 2.04 11.15
CA LEU A 149 6.62 1.70 12.15
C LEU A 149 5.23 2.09 11.68
N MET A 150 4.32 1.14 11.61
CA MET A 150 2.92 1.40 11.27
C MET A 150 2.20 2.10 12.42
N LYS A 151 1.63 3.27 12.17
CA LYS A 151 0.96 4.12 13.18
C LYS A 151 -0.54 3.91 13.21
N LYS A 152 -1.26 4.34 12.18
CA LYS A 152 -2.73 4.29 12.13
C LYS A 152 -3.21 3.67 10.82
N GLY A 153 -4.20 2.77 10.90
CA GLY A 153 -4.73 2.09 9.72
C GLY A 153 -3.68 1.23 9.01
N ILE A 154 -3.77 1.13 7.69
CA ILE A 154 -2.89 0.33 6.82
C ILE A 154 -1.99 1.18 5.91
N THR A 155 -2.08 2.49 6.00
CA THR A 155 -1.33 3.39 5.09
C THR A 155 -0.38 4.34 5.80
N ASP A 156 -0.55 4.57 7.09
CA ASP A 156 0.26 5.52 7.86
C ASP A 156 1.48 4.80 8.45
N MET A 157 2.66 5.03 7.86
CA MET A 157 3.94 4.49 8.33
C MET A 157 4.94 5.61 8.58
N GLN A 158 5.57 5.56 9.75
CA GLN A 158 6.61 6.48 10.18
C GLN A 158 7.98 5.80 10.06
N LEU A 159 8.93 6.48 9.43
CA LEU A 159 10.34 6.10 9.53
C LEU A 159 10.87 6.47 10.91
N VAL A 160 11.47 5.51 11.59
CA VAL A 160 12.16 5.67 12.88
C VAL A 160 13.60 5.21 12.70
N ASP A 161 14.52 6.14 12.80
CA ASP A 161 15.96 5.97 12.87
C ASP A 161 16.48 6.34 14.26
N GLU A 162 17.79 6.35 14.47
CA GLU A 162 18.37 6.72 15.77
C GLU A 162 18.02 8.14 16.20
N GLU A 163 17.95 9.10 15.27
CA GLU A 163 17.62 10.49 15.55
C GLU A 163 16.14 10.64 15.95
N THR A 164 15.25 10.09 15.18
CA THR A 164 13.79 10.05 15.46
C THR A 164 13.51 9.33 16.79
N LEU A 165 14.21 8.21 17.06
CA LEU A 165 14.05 7.48 18.31
C LEU A 165 14.45 8.33 19.51
N LYS A 166 15.54 9.07 19.39
CA LYS A 166 16.01 9.97 20.44
C LYS A 166 15.08 11.19 20.64
N GLU A 167 14.61 11.78 19.56
CA GLU A 167 13.80 13.00 19.59
C GLU A 167 12.36 12.74 20.05
N GLU A 168 11.71 11.73 19.49
CA GLU A 168 10.30 11.48 19.77
C GLU A 168 10.06 10.49 20.91
N PHE A 169 10.94 9.50 21.09
CA PHE A 169 10.77 8.47 22.11
C PHE A 169 11.66 8.69 23.35
N HIS A 170 12.61 9.63 23.26
CA HIS A 170 13.59 9.95 24.33
C HIS A 170 14.43 8.74 24.76
N LEU A 171 14.70 7.82 23.83
CA LEU A 171 15.43 6.57 24.05
C LEU A 171 16.52 6.38 23.01
N ARG A 172 17.53 5.58 23.36
CA ARG A 172 18.44 4.95 22.40
C ARG A 172 17.94 3.53 22.11
N PRO A 173 18.34 2.91 20.98
CA PRO A 173 17.84 1.59 20.61
C PRO A 173 17.89 0.55 21.74
N LEU A 174 19.03 0.36 22.38
CA LEU A 174 19.18 -0.60 23.49
C LEU A 174 18.40 -0.23 24.75
N GLN A 175 17.96 1.00 24.90
CA GLN A 175 17.12 1.41 26.04
C GLN A 175 15.66 0.93 25.92
N ILE A 176 15.24 0.45 24.76
CA ILE A 176 13.93 -0.21 24.58
C ILE A 176 13.83 -1.43 25.49
N ILE A 177 14.87 -2.26 25.54
CA ILE A 177 14.88 -3.45 26.40
C ILE A 177 14.96 -3.08 27.89
N ASP A 178 15.70 -2.03 28.22
CA ASP A 178 15.75 -1.51 29.59
C ASP A 178 14.39 -0.93 30.05
N LEU A 179 13.71 -0.22 29.14
CA LEU A 179 12.37 0.29 29.40
C LEU A 179 11.40 -0.85 29.73
N LYS A 180 11.38 -1.91 28.92
CA LYS A 180 10.57 -3.10 29.17
C LYS A 180 11.01 -3.87 30.42
N GLY A 181 12.30 -3.91 30.69
CA GLY A 181 12.82 -4.48 31.92
C GLY A 181 12.30 -3.77 33.19
N LEU A 182 12.14 -2.44 33.13
CA LEU A 182 11.62 -1.65 34.23
C LEU A 182 10.10 -1.67 34.34
N MET A 183 9.40 -1.37 33.24
CA MET A 183 7.93 -1.21 33.29
C MET A 183 7.15 -2.50 33.04
N GLY A 184 7.81 -3.54 32.54
CA GLY A 184 7.17 -4.75 32.05
C GLY A 184 6.49 -4.56 30.70
N ASP A 185 5.86 -5.63 30.22
CA ASP A 185 5.01 -5.65 29.04
C ASP A 185 3.81 -6.56 29.27
N SER A 186 2.62 -5.97 29.36
CA SER A 186 1.39 -6.73 29.58
C SER A 186 0.98 -7.58 28.39
N ALA A 187 1.35 -7.22 27.16
CA ALA A 187 1.05 -7.98 25.96
C ALA A 187 1.80 -9.32 25.91
N ASP A 188 3.03 -9.32 26.45
CA ASP A 188 3.90 -10.49 26.52
C ASP A 188 3.95 -11.14 27.91
N ASN A 189 3.12 -10.64 28.84
CA ASN A 189 3.10 -11.07 30.22
C ASN A 189 4.48 -10.94 30.92
N ILE A 190 5.22 -9.90 30.57
CA ILE A 190 6.50 -9.53 31.18
C ILE A 190 6.23 -8.60 32.35
N LYS A 191 6.73 -8.94 33.54
CA LYS A 191 6.30 -8.30 34.80
C LYS A 191 6.97 -6.94 35.08
N GLY A 192 8.25 -6.78 34.75
CA GLY A 192 9.02 -5.60 35.14
C GLY A 192 9.16 -5.41 36.66
N VAL A 193 9.23 -4.17 37.08
CA VAL A 193 9.24 -3.73 38.50
C VAL A 193 7.85 -3.22 38.85
N MET A 194 7.22 -3.82 39.86
CA MET A 194 5.85 -3.48 40.26
C MET A 194 5.68 -2.00 40.60
N GLY A 195 4.75 -1.34 39.92
CA GLY A 195 4.42 0.06 40.12
C GLY A 195 5.46 1.04 39.60
N ILE A 196 6.31 0.60 38.64
CA ILE A 196 7.10 1.48 37.76
C ILE A 196 6.40 1.46 36.40
N GLY A 197 5.86 2.62 36.02
CA GLY A 197 5.29 2.83 34.67
C GLY A 197 6.27 3.59 33.79
N GLU A 198 5.86 3.77 32.50
CA GLU A 198 6.67 4.36 31.44
C GLU A 198 7.37 5.66 31.82
N LYS A 199 6.65 6.64 32.41
CA LYS A 199 7.24 7.93 32.82
C LYS A 199 8.37 7.79 33.82
N THR A 200 8.23 6.88 34.79
CA THR A 200 9.27 6.66 35.83
C THR A 200 10.45 5.92 35.24
N ALA A 201 10.18 4.94 34.38
CA ALA A 201 11.21 4.18 33.68
C ALA A 201 12.04 5.07 32.74
N LEU A 202 11.39 5.92 31.93
CA LEU A 202 12.07 6.88 31.06
C LEU A 202 12.98 7.82 31.86
N LYS A 203 12.50 8.36 32.98
CA LYS A 203 13.31 9.23 33.84
C LYS A 203 14.53 8.51 34.41
N LEU A 204 14.36 7.26 34.85
CA LEU A 204 15.49 6.45 35.34
C LEU A 204 16.51 6.18 34.22
N LEU A 205 16.04 5.95 33.01
CA LEU A 205 16.93 5.73 31.86
C LEU A 205 17.61 7.01 31.37
N GLU A 206 16.96 8.15 31.50
CA GLU A 206 17.59 9.46 31.27
C GLU A 206 18.74 9.69 32.27
N ASP A 207 18.50 9.43 33.57
CA ASP A 207 19.46 9.70 34.66
C ASP A 207 20.61 8.66 34.65
N TYR A 208 20.33 7.37 34.44
CA TYR A 208 21.26 6.26 34.66
C TYR A 208 21.61 5.46 33.40
N GLN A 209 20.93 5.66 32.28
CA GLN A 209 21.22 5.07 30.96
C GLN A 209 20.83 3.58 30.76
N SER A 210 20.95 2.73 31.81
CA SER A 210 20.60 1.30 31.72
C SER A 210 20.14 0.75 33.06
N ILE A 211 19.49 -0.42 33.07
CA ILE A 211 19.10 -1.13 34.29
C ILE A 211 20.32 -1.44 35.14
N GLU A 212 21.43 -1.90 34.56
CA GLU A 212 22.64 -2.20 35.27
C GLU A 212 23.14 -0.98 36.07
N LYS A 213 23.22 0.18 35.40
CA LYS A 213 23.67 1.43 36.04
C LYS A 213 22.68 1.96 37.08
N ILE A 214 21.38 1.71 36.94
CA ILE A 214 20.41 2.01 37.97
C ILE A 214 20.74 1.24 39.23
N TYR A 215 21.02 -0.06 39.14
CA TYR A 215 21.34 -0.90 40.29
C TYR A 215 22.76 -0.65 40.86
N GLU A 216 23.73 -0.27 40.05
CA GLU A 216 25.05 0.18 40.47
C GLU A 216 24.95 1.46 41.30
N ASN A 217 24.00 2.33 40.99
CA ASN A 217 23.79 3.60 41.65
C ASN A 217 22.57 3.60 42.59
N ILE A 218 22.08 2.44 42.99
CA ILE A 218 20.86 2.28 43.78
C ILE A 218 20.83 3.09 45.06
N ASP A 219 21.99 3.36 45.65
CA ASP A 219 22.14 4.15 46.88
C ASP A 219 21.84 5.64 46.70
N HIS A 220 21.91 6.15 45.48
CA HIS A 220 21.54 7.52 45.16
C HIS A 220 20.02 7.68 44.99
N ILE A 221 19.28 6.58 44.77
CA ILE A 221 17.83 6.56 44.65
C ILE A 221 17.21 6.46 46.05
N LYS A 222 16.20 7.28 46.36
CA LYS A 222 15.61 7.38 47.69
C LYS A 222 14.16 6.93 47.74
N GLY A 223 13.70 6.60 48.92
CA GLY A 223 12.30 6.36 49.25
C GLY A 223 11.71 5.12 48.59
N LYS A 224 10.39 5.13 48.35
CA LYS A 224 9.63 3.98 47.81
C LYS A 224 10.14 3.49 46.47
N LEU A 225 10.77 4.34 45.67
CA LEU A 225 11.31 3.94 44.36
C LEU A 225 12.50 2.98 44.57
N LYS A 226 13.42 3.28 45.48
CA LYS A 226 14.52 2.38 45.83
C LYS A 226 14.00 1.03 46.34
N GLU A 227 13.01 1.05 47.21
CA GLU A 227 12.42 -0.17 47.82
C GLU A 227 11.83 -1.07 46.70
N LYS A 228 11.07 -0.49 45.76
CA LYS A 228 10.49 -1.24 44.61
C LYS A 228 11.58 -1.85 43.75
N LEU A 229 12.58 -1.05 43.36
CA LEU A 229 13.68 -1.53 42.52
C LEU A 229 14.44 -2.69 43.21
N LEU A 230 14.72 -2.58 44.50
CA LEU A 230 15.41 -3.65 45.25
C LEU A 230 14.54 -4.92 45.38
N LEU A 231 13.23 -4.78 45.58
CA LEU A 231 12.29 -5.90 45.73
C LEU A 231 12.18 -6.71 44.45
N ASP A 232 12.07 -6.04 43.31
CA ASP A 232 11.81 -6.68 42.01
C ASP A 232 13.05 -6.72 41.10
N LYS A 233 14.27 -6.68 41.69
CA LYS A 233 15.53 -6.69 40.91
C LYS A 233 15.62 -7.85 39.94
N GLU A 234 15.34 -9.08 40.43
CA GLU A 234 15.41 -10.28 39.59
C GLU A 234 14.36 -10.23 38.45
N SER A 235 13.15 -9.74 38.74
CA SER A 235 12.10 -9.55 37.78
C SER A 235 12.49 -8.55 36.68
N ALA A 236 13.16 -7.45 37.05
CA ALA A 236 13.64 -6.46 36.07
C ALA A 236 14.66 -7.05 35.09
N PHE A 237 15.64 -7.79 35.60
CA PHE A 237 16.64 -8.44 34.72
C PHE A 237 16.06 -9.57 33.86
N LEU A 238 15.17 -10.40 34.42
CA LEU A 238 14.45 -11.41 33.64
C LEU A 238 13.61 -10.75 32.54
N SER A 239 12.89 -9.68 32.87
CA SER A 239 12.08 -8.93 31.90
C SER A 239 12.94 -8.33 30.79
N LYS A 240 14.09 -7.75 31.12
CA LYS A 240 15.07 -7.29 30.13
C LYS A 240 15.53 -8.43 29.22
N GLN A 241 15.86 -9.59 29.79
CA GLN A 241 16.29 -10.77 29.04
C GLN A 241 15.21 -11.28 28.09
N LEU A 242 13.95 -11.33 28.53
CA LEU A 242 12.81 -11.74 27.71
C LEU A 242 12.51 -10.76 26.56
N ALA A 243 12.67 -9.45 26.82
CA ALA A 243 12.47 -8.40 25.81
C ALA A 243 13.62 -8.29 24.80
N THR A 244 14.77 -8.91 25.07
CA THR A 244 15.94 -8.83 24.21
C THR A 244 15.76 -9.71 22.96
N ILE A 245 15.87 -9.11 21.80
CA ILE A 245 15.86 -9.79 20.50
C ILE A 245 17.23 -10.44 20.27
N LYS A 246 17.25 -11.71 19.90
CA LYS A 246 18.47 -12.40 19.45
C LYS A 246 18.88 -11.90 18.09
N THR A 247 20.16 -11.63 17.92
CA THR A 247 20.73 -11.13 16.66
C THR A 247 21.79 -12.06 16.07
N ASP A 248 21.85 -13.29 16.57
CA ASP A 248 22.82 -14.33 16.23
C ASP A 248 22.19 -15.65 15.75
N VAL A 249 20.91 -15.60 15.36
CA VAL A 249 20.20 -16.75 14.80
C VAL A 249 20.85 -17.17 13.47
N SER A 250 21.20 -18.46 13.36
CA SER A 250 21.72 -19.00 12.10
C SER A 250 20.60 -19.16 11.08
N ILE A 251 20.67 -18.36 10.01
CA ILE A 251 19.70 -18.40 8.91
C ILE A 251 20.41 -18.96 7.69
N PRO A 252 20.01 -20.15 7.17
CA PRO A 252 20.71 -20.87 6.12
C PRO A 252 20.45 -20.31 4.70
N LEU A 253 19.95 -19.08 4.60
CA LEU A 253 19.69 -18.39 3.35
C LEU A 253 20.75 -17.30 3.12
N SER A 254 21.08 -17.07 1.86
CA SER A 254 21.98 -16.00 1.41
C SER A 254 21.20 -14.74 1.04
N LEU A 255 21.90 -13.65 0.78
CA LEU A 255 21.26 -12.39 0.37
C LEU A 255 20.58 -12.53 -1.01
N GLU A 256 21.18 -13.32 -1.91
CA GLU A 256 20.67 -13.58 -3.25
C GLU A 256 19.28 -14.25 -3.22
N ASP A 257 19.01 -15.06 -2.18
CA ASP A 257 17.70 -15.71 -1.99
C ASP A 257 16.59 -14.68 -1.71
N PHE A 258 16.94 -13.45 -1.32
CA PHE A 258 16.01 -12.36 -1.02
C PHE A 258 15.88 -11.35 -2.16
N LEU A 259 16.52 -11.59 -3.31
CA LEU A 259 16.45 -10.69 -4.46
C LEU A 259 14.98 -10.47 -4.88
N PHE A 260 14.53 -9.21 -4.89
CA PHE A 260 13.17 -8.87 -5.24
C PHE A 260 12.93 -9.00 -6.74
N GLN A 261 12.36 -10.10 -7.13
CA GLN A 261 11.96 -10.42 -8.51
C GLN A 261 10.50 -10.85 -8.54
N PRO A 262 9.56 -9.89 -8.46
CA PRO A 262 8.13 -10.18 -8.35
C PRO A 262 7.61 -10.91 -9.59
N ASN A 263 6.72 -11.90 -9.38
CA ASN A 263 5.99 -12.55 -10.45
C ASN A 263 4.56 -12.04 -10.50
N TYR A 264 4.35 -11.01 -11.30
CA TYR A 264 3.02 -10.37 -11.42
C TYR A 264 1.97 -11.26 -12.09
N GLU A 265 2.36 -12.20 -12.96
CA GLU A 265 1.42 -13.13 -13.60
C GLU A 265 0.80 -14.09 -12.57
N THR A 266 1.62 -14.70 -11.71
CA THR A 266 1.12 -15.60 -10.65
C THR A 266 0.40 -14.84 -9.55
N LEU A 267 0.84 -13.62 -9.24
CA LEU A 267 0.18 -12.74 -8.28
C LEU A 267 -1.21 -12.33 -8.76
N LEU A 268 -1.36 -11.99 -10.03
CA LEU A 268 -2.65 -11.65 -10.63
C LEU A 268 -3.62 -12.85 -10.59
N LYS A 269 -3.13 -14.07 -10.91
CA LYS A 269 -3.93 -15.31 -10.75
C LYS A 269 -4.39 -15.51 -9.32
N PHE A 270 -3.51 -15.25 -8.33
CA PHE A 270 -3.87 -15.32 -6.90
C PHE A 270 -4.97 -14.32 -6.56
N TYR A 271 -4.84 -13.05 -6.98
CA TYR A 271 -5.86 -12.04 -6.70
C TYR A 271 -7.22 -12.37 -7.34
N HIS A 272 -7.23 -12.90 -8.55
CA HIS A 272 -8.48 -13.37 -9.17
C HIS A 272 -9.08 -14.57 -8.44
N GLN A 273 -8.27 -15.54 -8.02
CA GLN A 273 -8.71 -16.73 -7.28
C GLN A 273 -9.39 -16.34 -5.96
N TYR A 274 -8.87 -15.34 -5.27
CA TYR A 274 -9.37 -14.88 -3.97
C TYR A 274 -10.23 -13.61 -4.06
N GLU A 275 -10.69 -13.27 -5.27
CA GLU A 275 -11.60 -12.15 -5.54
C GLU A 275 -11.11 -10.79 -5.02
N MET A 276 -9.78 -10.60 -4.96
CA MET A 276 -9.14 -9.34 -4.55
C MET A 276 -9.05 -8.38 -5.73
N ARG A 277 -10.19 -7.97 -6.28
CA ARG A 277 -10.32 -7.24 -7.54
C ARG A 277 -9.54 -5.93 -7.58
N HIS A 278 -9.52 -5.19 -6.46
CA HIS A 278 -8.75 -3.96 -6.32
C HIS A 278 -7.25 -4.17 -6.52
N LEU A 279 -6.70 -5.19 -5.86
CA LEU A 279 -5.28 -5.50 -5.98
C LEU A 279 -4.95 -6.05 -7.36
N ALA A 280 -5.84 -6.84 -7.96
CA ALA A 280 -5.68 -7.29 -9.34
C ALA A 280 -5.62 -6.09 -10.32
N ALA A 281 -6.54 -5.15 -10.20
CA ALA A 281 -6.56 -3.95 -11.04
C ALA A 281 -5.30 -3.07 -10.85
N SER A 282 -4.73 -3.03 -9.64
CA SER A 282 -3.51 -2.27 -9.37
C SER A 282 -2.25 -2.88 -10.00
N ILE A 283 -2.23 -4.20 -10.24
CA ILE A 283 -1.09 -4.86 -10.91
C ILE A 283 -1.06 -4.52 -12.41
N ASP A 284 -2.19 -4.54 -13.09
CA ASP A 284 -2.27 -4.20 -14.52
C ASP A 284 -1.71 -2.78 -14.80
N VAL A 285 -1.57 -1.97 -13.74
CA VAL A 285 -1.02 -0.60 -13.78
C VAL A 285 0.44 -0.51 -13.35
N THR A 286 0.91 -1.41 -12.45
CA THR A 286 2.26 -1.34 -11.88
C THR A 286 3.32 -2.01 -12.73
N ASP A 287 2.96 -2.64 -13.85
CA ASP A 287 3.95 -3.03 -14.85
C ASP A 287 4.51 -1.73 -15.47
N ALA A 288 5.51 -1.17 -14.77
CA ALA A 288 6.24 0.04 -15.14
C ALA A 288 7.24 -0.23 -16.29
N SER A 289 6.86 -1.10 -17.22
CA SER A 289 7.35 -1.04 -18.58
C SER A 289 6.73 0.22 -19.22
N GLU A 290 7.49 0.92 -20.01
CA GLU A 290 7.04 2.05 -20.86
C GLU A 290 5.62 1.79 -21.36
N ILE A 291 4.73 2.79 -21.18
CA ILE A 291 3.35 2.66 -21.65
C ILE A 291 3.39 2.26 -23.11
N THR A 292 3.01 1.02 -23.39
CA THR A 292 2.98 0.53 -24.76
C THR A 292 1.72 1.08 -25.42
N TYR A 293 1.89 2.03 -26.32
CA TYR A 293 0.82 2.57 -27.14
C TYR A 293 1.28 2.68 -28.59
N GLN A 294 0.34 2.81 -29.49
CA GLN A 294 0.62 3.02 -30.92
C GLN A 294 -0.06 4.29 -31.40
N VAL A 295 0.68 5.09 -32.16
CA VAL A 295 0.11 6.20 -32.89
C VAL A 295 -0.30 5.67 -34.27
N VAL A 296 -1.58 5.77 -34.58
CA VAL A 296 -2.16 5.14 -35.77
C VAL A 296 -2.90 6.16 -36.66
N LYS A 297 -2.99 5.89 -37.94
CA LYS A 297 -3.86 6.63 -38.89
C LYS A 297 -5.26 6.00 -39.02
N LYS A 298 -5.41 4.77 -38.60
CA LYS A 298 -6.66 4.03 -38.48
C LYS A 298 -6.62 3.15 -37.28
N VAL A 299 -7.68 3.17 -36.45
CA VAL A 299 -7.79 2.35 -35.29
C VAL A 299 -7.99 0.88 -35.65
N SER A 300 -7.31 0.00 -34.94
CA SER A 300 -7.44 -1.45 -35.13
C SER A 300 -8.85 -1.93 -34.78
N LYS A 301 -9.41 -2.84 -35.61
CA LYS A 301 -10.78 -3.35 -35.40
C LYS A 301 -11.00 -4.04 -34.06
N ASP A 302 -9.97 -4.63 -33.49
CA ASP A 302 -10.00 -5.30 -32.19
C ASP A 302 -10.15 -4.33 -30.99
N LEU A 303 -9.94 -3.02 -31.17
CA LEU A 303 -10.25 -1.99 -30.20
C LEU A 303 -11.67 -1.42 -30.31
N LEU A 304 -12.34 -1.59 -31.47
CA LEU A 304 -13.68 -1.05 -31.73
C LEU A 304 -14.79 -1.98 -31.20
N HIS A 305 -14.67 -2.35 -29.94
CA HIS A 305 -15.58 -3.25 -29.22
C HIS A 305 -16.46 -2.53 -28.22
N ALA A 306 -17.53 -3.18 -27.77
CA ALA A 306 -18.28 -2.77 -26.61
C ALA A 306 -17.35 -2.72 -25.38
N TYR A 307 -17.59 -1.76 -24.49
CA TYR A 307 -16.78 -1.45 -23.31
C TYR A 307 -15.39 -0.88 -23.58
N ALA A 308 -15.09 -0.49 -24.83
CA ALA A 308 -13.89 0.28 -25.09
C ALA A 308 -13.91 1.60 -24.33
N ILE A 309 -12.77 1.97 -23.76
CA ILE A 309 -12.61 3.23 -23.05
C ILE A 309 -12.14 4.28 -24.04
N LEU A 310 -12.73 5.46 -24.00
CA LEU A 310 -12.44 6.57 -24.89
C LEU A 310 -12.02 7.80 -24.08
N ASP A 311 -10.94 8.45 -24.51
CA ASP A 311 -10.56 9.77 -23.96
C ASP A 311 -10.05 10.68 -25.10
N PHE A 312 -10.65 11.85 -25.23
CA PHE A 312 -10.25 12.84 -26.22
C PHE A 312 -9.16 13.76 -25.65
N GLN A 313 -8.03 13.80 -26.34
CA GLN A 313 -6.97 14.75 -26.04
C GLN A 313 -7.41 16.15 -26.39
N ARG A 314 -7.55 17.01 -25.38
CA ARG A 314 -8.03 18.38 -25.50
C ARG A 314 -7.24 19.32 -24.58
N ASP A 315 -7.26 20.62 -24.87
CA ASP A 315 -6.80 21.61 -23.92
C ASP A 315 -7.85 21.84 -22.78
N TYR A 316 -7.53 22.74 -21.85
CA TYR A 316 -8.38 23.02 -20.69
C TYR A 316 -8.82 24.50 -20.61
N PHE A 317 -8.59 25.28 -21.68
CA PHE A 317 -8.83 26.70 -21.64
C PHE A 317 -10.30 27.06 -21.69
N ASP A 318 -11.09 26.31 -22.46
CA ASP A 318 -12.55 26.47 -22.53
C ASP A 318 -13.23 25.10 -22.37
N TYR A 319 -13.97 24.94 -21.28
CA TYR A 319 -14.69 23.70 -21.00
C TYR A 319 -15.79 23.40 -22.05
N PHE A 320 -16.42 24.46 -22.56
CA PHE A 320 -17.54 24.33 -23.50
C PHE A 320 -17.09 24.21 -24.97
N ASN A 321 -15.90 24.71 -25.28
CA ASN A 321 -15.39 24.72 -26.64
C ASN A 321 -13.88 24.50 -26.68
N PRO A 322 -13.39 23.33 -26.21
CA PRO A 322 -11.97 23.03 -26.14
C PRO A 322 -11.38 22.77 -27.53
N ASN A 323 -10.10 23.07 -27.71
CA ASN A 323 -9.38 22.55 -28.88
C ASN A 323 -9.09 21.07 -28.68
N VAL A 324 -9.48 20.26 -29.68
CA VAL A 324 -9.31 18.81 -29.69
C VAL A 324 -8.16 18.43 -30.61
N TYR A 325 -7.27 17.56 -30.13
CA TYR A 325 -6.06 17.16 -30.85
C TYR A 325 -6.09 15.71 -31.33
N GLY A 326 -6.81 14.84 -30.65
CA GLY A 326 -6.90 13.42 -31.01
C GLY A 326 -7.78 12.63 -30.06
N LEU A 327 -7.79 11.32 -30.27
CA LEU A 327 -8.55 10.34 -29.50
C LEU A 327 -7.63 9.18 -29.10
N SER A 328 -7.62 8.81 -27.85
CA SER A 328 -7.10 7.52 -27.40
C SER A 328 -8.23 6.53 -27.18
N ILE A 329 -7.99 5.29 -27.58
CA ILE A 329 -8.89 4.15 -27.37
C ILE A 329 -8.13 3.07 -26.62
N TYR A 330 -8.74 2.55 -25.54
CA TYR A 330 -8.23 1.45 -24.75
C TYR A 330 -9.20 0.28 -24.76
N PHE A 331 -8.69 -0.91 -25.02
CA PHE A 331 -9.41 -2.16 -24.87
C PHE A 331 -8.45 -3.32 -24.59
N ASN A 332 -8.71 -4.11 -23.55
CA ASN A 332 -7.93 -5.31 -23.20
C ASN A 332 -6.39 -5.07 -23.14
N GLY A 333 -5.95 -3.98 -22.51
CA GLY A 333 -4.53 -3.68 -22.35
C GLY A 333 -3.85 -3.02 -23.57
N LYS A 334 -4.54 -2.90 -24.70
CA LYS A 334 -4.03 -2.18 -25.87
C LYS A 334 -4.48 -0.73 -25.87
N ILE A 335 -3.57 0.17 -26.27
CA ILE A 335 -3.83 1.61 -26.42
C ILE A 335 -3.43 2.03 -27.83
N GLU A 336 -4.34 2.66 -28.53
CA GLU A 336 -4.04 3.36 -29.77
C GLU A 336 -4.47 4.83 -29.67
N TYR A 337 -3.62 5.72 -30.18
CA TYR A 337 -3.89 7.14 -30.32
C TYR A 337 -4.00 7.50 -31.79
N ILE A 338 -5.08 8.20 -32.13
CA ILE A 338 -5.32 8.73 -33.48
C ILE A 338 -5.46 10.26 -33.42
N ALA A 339 -4.70 10.97 -34.23
CA ALA A 339 -4.83 12.42 -34.36
C ALA A 339 -6.19 12.82 -34.94
N LEU A 340 -6.73 13.98 -34.57
CA LEU A 340 -8.06 14.42 -34.99
C LEU A 340 -8.21 14.46 -36.53
N GLU A 341 -7.17 14.85 -37.24
CA GLU A 341 -7.19 14.93 -38.70
C GLU A 341 -7.33 13.54 -39.33
N ASP A 342 -6.63 12.53 -38.81
CA ASP A 342 -6.72 11.15 -39.26
C ASP A 342 -8.04 10.50 -38.80
N LEU A 343 -8.54 10.80 -37.61
CA LEU A 343 -9.83 10.34 -37.10
C LEU A 343 -10.98 10.73 -38.01
N LYS A 344 -10.98 11.96 -38.51
CA LYS A 344 -12.01 12.45 -39.48
C LYS A 344 -12.02 11.71 -40.81
N GLN A 345 -10.98 10.92 -41.12
CA GLN A 345 -10.84 10.12 -42.31
C GLN A 345 -11.03 8.62 -42.05
N ASP A 346 -11.09 8.19 -40.80
CA ASP A 346 -11.25 6.79 -40.41
C ASP A 346 -12.74 6.43 -40.27
N GLU A 347 -13.34 6.02 -41.40
CA GLU A 347 -14.77 5.70 -41.45
C GLU A 347 -15.19 4.59 -40.49
N GLU A 348 -14.31 3.61 -40.19
CA GLU A 348 -14.62 2.52 -39.26
C GLU A 348 -14.70 3.02 -37.82
N THR A 349 -13.74 3.87 -37.41
CA THR A 349 -13.77 4.49 -36.11
C THR A 349 -14.92 5.47 -35.96
N LEU A 350 -15.21 6.27 -36.96
CA LEU A 350 -16.38 7.16 -36.95
C LEU A 350 -17.68 6.35 -36.86
N ALA A 351 -17.82 5.27 -37.59
CA ALA A 351 -19.00 4.39 -37.49
C ALA A 351 -19.13 3.77 -36.10
N PHE A 352 -18.00 3.38 -35.48
CA PHE A 352 -18.00 2.89 -34.10
C PHE A 352 -18.44 3.99 -33.11
N LEU A 353 -17.90 5.21 -33.20
CA LEU A 353 -18.30 6.33 -32.34
C LEU A 353 -19.80 6.62 -32.45
N MET A 354 -20.35 6.61 -33.65
CA MET A 354 -21.77 6.85 -33.91
C MET A 354 -22.69 5.65 -33.62
N SER A 355 -22.14 4.50 -33.31
CA SER A 355 -22.94 3.30 -33.01
C SER A 355 -23.42 3.28 -31.55
N GLU A 356 -24.47 2.48 -31.27
CA GLU A 356 -24.98 2.19 -29.94
C GLU A 356 -24.11 1.16 -29.16
N LYS A 357 -22.95 0.77 -29.69
CA LYS A 357 -22.02 -0.06 -28.94
C LYS A 357 -21.60 0.67 -27.64
N GLU A 358 -21.65 -0.05 -26.56
CA GLU A 358 -21.35 0.48 -25.22
C GLU A 358 -19.93 1.03 -25.09
N LYS A 359 -19.79 2.23 -24.58
CA LYS A 359 -18.52 2.94 -24.41
C LYS A 359 -18.37 3.46 -22.98
N VAL A 360 -17.16 3.39 -22.48
CA VAL A 360 -16.75 3.96 -21.20
C VAL A 360 -16.01 5.26 -21.45
N VAL A 361 -16.35 6.30 -20.73
CA VAL A 361 -15.74 7.63 -20.90
C VAL A 361 -15.40 8.26 -19.56
N TYR A 362 -14.62 9.33 -19.60
CA TYR A 362 -14.39 10.22 -18.48
C TYR A 362 -15.00 11.58 -18.79
N ASP A 363 -15.89 12.10 -17.93
CA ASP A 363 -16.59 13.38 -18.10
C ASP A 363 -17.45 13.44 -19.38
N VAL A 364 -18.53 12.65 -19.37
CA VAL A 364 -19.48 12.58 -20.51
C VAL A 364 -20.10 13.95 -20.84
N LYS A 365 -20.28 14.82 -19.88
CA LYS A 365 -20.82 16.17 -20.07
C LYS A 365 -19.87 17.02 -20.94
N ALA A 366 -18.58 17.02 -20.61
CA ALA A 366 -17.59 17.68 -21.45
C ALA A 366 -17.52 17.08 -22.85
N LEU A 367 -17.75 15.76 -22.97
CA LEU A 367 -17.77 15.08 -24.26
C LEU A 367 -18.93 15.51 -25.14
N TYR A 368 -20.11 15.78 -24.58
CA TYR A 368 -21.23 16.37 -25.33
C TYR A 368 -20.87 17.72 -25.94
N HIS A 369 -20.22 18.61 -25.21
CA HIS A 369 -19.75 19.91 -25.73
C HIS A 369 -18.69 19.72 -26.82
N LEU A 370 -17.77 18.77 -26.61
CA LEU A 370 -16.72 18.45 -27.59
C LEU A 370 -17.30 17.93 -28.90
N MET A 371 -18.36 17.09 -28.85
CA MET A 371 -19.04 16.55 -30.03
C MET A 371 -19.54 17.65 -30.97
N ASP A 372 -20.09 18.73 -30.42
CA ASP A 372 -20.52 19.90 -31.20
C ASP A 372 -19.36 20.57 -31.91
N GLY A 373 -18.23 20.72 -31.22
CA GLY A 373 -17.01 21.36 -31.77
C GLY A 373 -16.34 20.56 -32.89
N ILE A 374 -16.31 19.23 -32.79
CA ILE A 374 -15.68 18.36 -33.82
C ILE A 374 -16.65 17.89 -34.89
N HIS A 375 -17.97 18.13 -34.75
CA HIS A 375 -19.04 17.67 -35.61
C HIS A 375 -19.09 16.14 -35.80
N VAL A 376 -18.78 15.38 -34.75
CA VAL A 376 -18.85 13.92 -34.71
C VAL A 376 -19.81 13.50 -33.62
N PRO A 377 -21.03 13.00 -33.92
CA PRO A 377 -21.93 12.48 -32.92
C PRO A 377 -21.37 11.19 -32.31
N ILE A 378 -21.43 11.06 -31.00
CA ILE A 378 -20.97 9.86 -30.28
C ILE A 378 -22.16 9.33 -29.48
N HIS A 379 -22.42 8.01 -29.59
CA HIS A 379 -23.54 7.34 -28.93
C HIS A 379 -23.06 6.13 -28.11
N GLY A 380 -23.95 5.53 -27.34
CA GLY A 380 -23.68 4.31 -26.59
C GLY A 380 -22.84 4.54 -25.32
N PHE A 381 -22.99 5.69 -24.65
CA PHE A 381 -22.33 5.91 -23.36
C PHE A 381 -22.95 5.01 -22.28
N LEU A 382 -22.16 4.05 -21.81
CA LEU A 382 -22.58 3.13 -20.75
C LEU A 382 -22.09 3.57 -19.39
N TYR A 383 -20.91 4.17 -19.30
CA TYR A 383 -20.29 4.45 -18.02
C TYR A 383 -19.46 5.72 -18.08
N ASP A 384 -19.62 6.56 -17.05
CA ASP A 384 -18.77 7.73 -16.84
C ASP A 384 -17.94 7.53 -15.57
N VAL A 385 -16.62 7.50 -15.73
CA VAL A 385 -15.68 7.24 -14.63
C VAL A 385 -15.64 8.40 -13.64
N MET A 386 -15.79 9.66 -14.09
CA MET A 386 -15.80 10.82 -13.21
C MET A 386 -17.05 10.82 -12.32
N ILE A 387 -18.23 10.58 -12.90
CA ILE A 387 -19.49 10.52 -12.12
C ILE A 387 -19.43 9.36 -11.13
N ALA A 388 -18.90 8.21 -11.53
CA ALA A 388 -18.73 7.06 -10.64
C ALA A 388 -17.79 7.37 -9.47
N CYS A 389 -16.65 8.02 -9.73
CA CYS A 389 -15.74 8.48 -8.69
C CYS A 389 -16.44 9.45 -7.71
N PHE A 390 -17.18 10.42 -8.21
CA PHE A 390 -17.93 11.37 -7.40
C PHE A 390 -19.00 10.70 -6.52
N LEU A 391 -19.73 9.73 -7.05
CA LEU A 391 -20.67 8.93 -6.27
C LEU A 391 -19.98 8.10 -5.18
N ASN A 392 -18.80 7.59 -5.48
CA ASN A 392 -18.01 6.82 -4.53
C ASN A 392 -17.47 7.68 -3.39
N ASP A 393 -16.91 8.84 -3.72
CA ASP A 393 -16.42 9.88 -2.79
C ASP A 393 -16.65 11.26 -3.42
N THR A 394 -17.52 12.06 -2.81
CA THR A 394 -17.90 13.40 -3.30
C THR A 394 -16.76 14.42 -3.33
N SER A 395 -15.59 14.10 -2.78
CA SER A 395 -14.39 14.92 -2.90
C SER A 395 -13.70 14.76 -4.27
N LEU A 396 -13.97 13.67 -5.01
CA LEU A 396 -13.37 13.35 -6.30
C LEU A 396 -14.11 14.07 -7.44
N THR A 397 -13.88 15.36 -7.56
CA THR A 397 -14.60 16.24 -8.50
C THR A 397 -13.89 16.46 -9.84
N ASP A 398 -12.63 16.03 -9.95
CA ASP A 398 -11.79 16.25 -11.12
C ASP A 398 -10.71 15.16 -11.29
N TYR A 399 -10.03 15.18 -12.43
CA TYR A 399 -9.03 14.18 -12.79
C TYR A 399 -7.82 14.19 -11.86
N GLU A 400 -7.34 15.36 -11.43
CA GLU A 400 -6.16 15.47 -10.56
C GLU A 400 -6.42 14.85 -9.18
N LYS A 401 -7.61 15.11 -8.62
CA LYS A 401 -8.04 14.48 -7.36
C LYS A 401 -8.23 12.98 -7.51
N MET A 402 -8.79 12.55 -8.65
CA MET A 402 -8.96 11.13 -8.95
C MET A 402 -7.61 10.41 -8.97
N ILE A 403 -6.63 10.87 -9.76
CA ILE A 403 -5.32 10.20 -9.84
C ILE A 403 -4.58 10.24 -8.51
N THR A 404 -4.70 11.33 -7.75
CA THR A 404 -4.12 11.45 -6.40
C THR A 404 -4.74 10.45 -5.42
N HIS A 405 -6.07 10.30 -5.44
CA HIS A 405 -6.79 9.37 -4.58
C HIS A 405 -6.40 7.91 -4.83
N TYR A 406 -6.25 7.54 -6.11
CA TYR A 406 -5.88 6.19 -6.53
C TYR A 406 -4.36 5.96 -6.64
N ASP A 407 -3.53 6.90 -6.15
CA ASP A 407 -2.05 6.86 -6.16
C ASP A 407 -1.46 6.61 -7.58
N LEU A 408 -2.08 7.23 -8.58
CA LEU A 408 -1.64 7.16 -9.98
C LEU A 408 -0.71 8.32 -10.31
N LYS A 409 0.14 8.14 -11.31
CA LYS A 409 1.10 9.16 -11.76
C LYS A 409 0.70 9.72 -13.12
N GLU A 410 0.89 11.00 -13.28
CA GLU A 410 0.84 11.71 -14.56
C GLU A 410 2.19 12.37 -14.79
N GLU A 411 2.77 12.19 -15.97
CA GLU A 411 4.09 12.76 -16.29
C GLU A 411 4.02 14.28 -16.49
N PHE A 412 2.91 14.76 -17.07
CA PHE A 412 2.65 16.17 -17.34
C PHE A 412 1.21 16.52 -17.01
N THR A 413 0.98 17.60 -16.29
CA THR A 413 -0.37 18.15 -16.13
C THR A 413 -0.80 18.85 -17.43
N LEU A 414 -2.12 19.06 -17.61
CA LEU A 414 -2.62 19.82 -18.77
C LEU A 414 -1.98 21.24 -18.84
N LYS A 415 -1.69 21.84 -17.69
CA LYS A 415 -1.02 23.15 -17.61
C LYS A 415 0.44 23.08 -18.06
N ASP A 416 1.16 22.01 -17.73
CA ASP A 416 2.53 21.82 -18.23
C ASP A 416 2.54 21.63 -19.74
N LEU A 417 1.53 20.93 -20.25
CA LEU A 417 1.37 20.60 -21.66
C LEU A 417 0.98 21.82 -22.50
N PHE A 418 -0.11 22.48 -22.14
CA PHE A 418 -0.70 23.56 -22.94
C PHE A 418 -0.35 24.97 -22.47
N GLY A 419 0.34 25.14 -21.34
CA GLY A 419 0.69 26.43 -20.76
C GLY A 419 -0.51 27.12 -20.10
N LEU A 420 -0.48 28.45 -20.03
CA LEU A 420 -1.57 29.28 -19.53
C LEU A 420 -2.40 29.79 -20.69
N GLU A 421 -3.68 30.12 -20.48
CA GLU A 421 -4.55 30.72 -21.49
C GLU A 421 -3.95 32.04 -22.05
N SER A 422 -3.30 32.84 -21.18
CA SER A 422 -2.59 34.07 -21.59
C SER A 422 -1.30 33.81 -22.37
N LYS A 423 -0.77 32.60 -22.34
CA LYS A 423 0.45 32.19 -23.05
C LYS A 423 0.33 30.70 -23.40
N PRO A 424 -0.53 30.35 -24.39
CA PRO A 424 -0.74 28.96 -24.76
C PRO A 424 0.52 28.39 -25.43
N LYS A 425 0.71 27.08 -25.22
CA LYS A 425 1.71 26.26 -25.90
C LYS A 425 1.01 25.27 -26.79
N LEU A 426 1.61 24.90 -27.89
CA LEU A 426 1.20 23.76 -28.70
C LEU A 426 2.26 22.67 -28.53
N PRO A 427 1.96 21.56 -27.82
CA PRO A 427 2.90 20.47 -27.66
C PRO A 427 3.17 19.74 -28.98
N ASP A 428 4.32 19.08 -29.08
CA ASP A 428 4.61 18.19 -30.18
C ASP A 428 3.65 16.99 -30.20
N ALA A 429 3.38 16.46 -31.41
CA ALA A 429 2.44 15.37 -31.61
C ALA A 429 2.79 14.10 -30.79
N GLU A 430 4.08 13.80 -30.64
CA GLU A 430 4.56 12.67 -29.83
C GLU A 430 4.27 12.87 -28.33
N VAL A 431 4.47 14.07 -27.81
CA VAL A 431 4.18 14.44 -26.42
C VAL A 431 2.67 14.38 -26.16
N LEU A 432 1.84 14.84 -27.10
CA LEU A 432 0.38 14.73 -27.02
C LEU A 432 -0.07 13.28 -26.98
N ALA A 433 0.45 12.44 -27.86
CA ALA A 433 0.10 11.02 -27.92
C ALA A 433 0.52 10.28 -26.64
N LYS A 434 1.73 10.54 -26.13
CA LYS A 434 2.22 9.95 -24.88
C LYS A 434 1.37 10.36 -23.68
N HIS A 435 1.04 11.64 -23.56
CA HIS A 435 0.16 12.13 -22.49
C HIS A 435 -1.22 11.51 -22.57
N SER A 436 -1.84 11.48 -23.79
CA SER A 436 -3.16 10.87 -23.99
C SER A 436 -3.18 9.37 -23.66
N ALA A 437 -2.12 8.64 -24.01
CA ALA A 437 -1.95 7.23 -23.68
C ALA A 437 -1.80 7.01 -22.15
N ASN A 438 -1.08 7.88 -21.47
CA ASN A 438 -0.96 7.81 -20.01
C ASN A 438 -2.31 8.09 -19.35
N ARG A 439 -2.99 9.13 -19.79
CA ARG A 439 -4.28 9.54 -19.25
C ARG A 439 -5.34 8.44 -19.42
N ILE A 440 -5.48 7.85 -20.61
CA ILE A 440 -6.46 6.77 -20.84
C ILE A 440 -6.12 5.50 -20.04
N LYS A 441 -4.84 5.19 -19.85
CA LYS A 441 -4.40 4.10 -18.98
C LYS A 441 -4.85 4.33 -17.54
N ASN A 442 -4.68 5.55 -17.01
CA ASN A 442 -5.14 5.93 -15.68
C ASN A 442 -6.67 5.82 -15.56
N ILE A 443 -7.42 6.32 -16.56
CA ILE A 443 -8.88 6.20 -16.61
C ILE A 443 -9.32 4.74 -16.62
N ALA A 444 -8.67 3.89 -17.43
CA ALA A 444 -8.97 2.45 -17.50
C ALA A 444 -8.75 1.76 -16.14
N THR A 445 -7.66 2.12 -15.46
CA THR A 445 -7.36 1.63 -14.12
C THR A 445 -8.46 1.98 -13.13
N VAL A 446 -8.80 3.27 -13.06
CA VAL A 446 -9.84 3.74 -12.15
C VAL A 446 -11.21 3.15 -12.50
N TYR A 447 -11.54 3.00 -13.80
CA TYR A 447 -12.77 2.35 -14.23
C TYR A 447 -12.96 0.96 -13.61
N HIS A 448 -11.93 0.12 -13.65
CA HIS A 448 -12.02 -1.23 -13.08
C HIS A 448 -12.18 -1.20 -11.55
N ILE A 449 -11.53 -0.26 -10.87
CA ILE A 449 -11.64 -0.10 -9.42
C ILE A 449 -13.02 0.45 -9.04
N VAL A 450 -13.38 1.62 -9.56
CA VAL A 450 -14.61 2.32 -9.15
C VAL A 450 -15.88 1.57 -9.55
N LYS A 451 -15.86 0.81 -10.65
CA LYS A 451 -16.96 -0.06 -11.03
C LYS A 451 -17.29 -1.09 -9.95
N SER A 452 -16.25 -1.71 -9.36
CA SER A 452 -16.44 -2.65 -8.24
C SER A 452 -16.95 -1.93 -6.99
N GLU A 453 -16.43 -0.74 -6.67
CA GLU A 453 -16.86 0.07 -5.52
C GLU A 453 -18.32 0.50 -5.61
N ILE A 454 -18.75 0.94 -6.80
CA ILE A 454 -20.15 1.31 -7.09
C ILE A 454 -21.10 0.11 -6.96
N GLN A 455 -20.69 -1.07 -7.46
CA GLN A 455 -21.47 -2.30 -7.31
C GLN A 455 -21.56 -2.73 -5.84
N GLU A 456 -20.48 -2.64 -5.10
CA GLU A 456 -20.44 -2.97 -3.67
C GLU A 456 -21.32 -2.05 -2.82
N LYS A 457 -21.43 -0.78 -3.21
CA LYS A 457 -22.29 0.19 -2.55
C LYS A 457 -23.75 0.18 -3.05
N GLU A 458 -24.08 -0.76 -3.96
CA GLU A 458 -25.40 -0.87 -4.59
C GLU A 458 -25.86 0.42 -5.31
N MET A 459 -24.90 1.20 -5.83
CA MET A 459 -25.16 2.48 -6.51
C MET A 459 -25.15 2.40 -8.04
N GLU A 460 -25.02 1.20 -8.61
CA GLU A 460 -24.97 1.02 -10.07
C GLU A 460 -26.24 1.53 -10.75
N GLN A 461 -27.41 1.25 -10.17
CA GLN A 461 -28.69 1.74 -10.70
C GLN A 461 -28.76 3.27 -10.65
N LEU A 462 -28.30 3.90 -9.58
CA LEU A 462 -28.22 5.36 -9.47
C LEU A 462 -27.35 5.96 -10.56
N LEU A 463 -26.17 5.37 -10.79
CA LEU A 463 -25.24 5.82 -11.83
C LEU A 463 -25.87 5.72 -13.23
N LEU A 464 -26.42 4.55 -13.58
CA LEU A 464 -26.85 4.25 -14.96
C LEU A 464 -28.21 4.83 -15.31
N GLU A 465 -29.17 4.86 -14.37
CA GLU A 465 -30.55 5.26 -14.64
C GLU A 465 -30.84 6.72 -14.27
N VAL A 466 -30.00 7.35 -13.43
CA VAL A 466 -30.22 8.73 -12.96
C VAL A 466 -29.08 9.65 -13.38
N GLU A 467 -27.86 9.42 -12.91
CA GLU A 467 -26.77 10.37 -13.05
C GLU A 467 -26.28 10.49 -14.51
N LEU A 468 -26.11 9.37 -15.19
CA LEU A 468 -25.66 9.38 -16.59
C LEU A 468 -26.69 10.03 -17.53
N PRO A 469 -28.02 9.73 -17.46
CA PRO A 469 -29.05 10.48 -18.19
C PRO A 469 -29.14 11.96 -17.82
N LEU A 470 -28.95 12.29 -16.53
CA LEU A 470 -28.95 13.66 -16.03
C LEU A 470 -27.83 14.49 -16.66
N ALA A 471 -26.65 13.92 -16.85
CA ALA A 471 -25.52 14.60 -17.51
C ALA A 471 -25.91 15.11 -18.91
N HIS A 472 -26.72 14.34 -19.67
CA HIS A 472 -27.23 14.77 -20.98
C HIS A 472 -28.24 15.92 -20.88
N VAL A 473 -29.08 15.93 -19.83
CA VAL A 473 -30.03 17.03 -19.59
C VAL A 473 -29.29 18.30 -19.17
N LEU A 474 -28.27 18.19 -18.36
CA LEU A 474 -27.45 19.33 -17.90
C LEU A 474 -26.53 19.90 -19.00
N TYR A 475 -26.30 19.19 -20.07
CA TYR A 475 -25.59 19.67 -21.24
C TYR A 475 -26.46 20.64 -22.06
N LYS A 476 -27.75 20.34 -22.24
CA LYS A 476 -28.74 21.18 -22.98
C LYS A 476 -29.04 22.48 -22.26
#